data_a6bb5b465e51fbe2abc513caacbe1fe2
#
_entry.id   a6bb5b465e51fbe2abc513caacbe1fe2
#
_cell.length_a   1.000
_cell.length_b   1.000
_cell.length_c   1.000
_cell.angle_alpha   90.00
_cell.angle_beta   90.00
_cell.angle_gamma   90.00
#
_symmetry.space_group_name_H-M   'P 1'
#
loop_
_entity.id
_entity.type
_entity.pdbx_description
1 polymer ?
#
loop_
_entity_poly.entity_id
_entity_poly.type
_entity_poly.pdbx_seq_one_letter_code
_entity_poly.pdbx_strand_id
1 'polypeptide(L)'
;MPRLTKLSLVAATLLVSLCAIQPARAAEPPSDLCSLLPVAEVSKTLGRTYDAPQKSVAPRPFANTATGTDCNYLAKGSKLWFRAYVDPSPADSKDLFARLSKFYGRQTPVADLGDEAYFDESHALHVRKGKVRFYLNLAPVDSAPAVEKELKDLASRVAARL
;
A
#
# COMPACT_ATOMS: atom_id res chain seq x y z
N MET A 1 71.38 -29.79 32.93
CA MET A 1 71.10 -28.53 32.19
C MET A 1 69.80 -28.72 31.44
N PRO A 2 68.64 -28.26 31.92
CA PRO A 2 67.36 -28.34 31.18
C PRO A 2 67.11 -27.09 30.36
N ARG A 3 66.71 -27.30 29.08
CA ARG A 3 66.32 -26.28 28.12
C ARG A 3 64.90 -25.82 28.41
N LEU A 4 64.74 -24.51 28.62
CA LEU A 4 63.45 -23.84 28.69
C LEU A 4 62.89 -23.62 27.25
N THR A 5 61.77 -24.26 26.98
CA THR A 5 60.97 -24.03 25.78
C THR A 5 60.00 -22.88 26.06
N LYS A 6 60.13 -21.79 25.29
CA LYS A 6 59.22 -20.65 25.33
C LYS A 6 57.94 -20.97 24.57
N LEU A 7 56.82 -21.05 25.29
CA LEU A 7 55.49 -21.10 24.71
C LEU A 7 55.05 -19.67 24.31
N SER A 8 54.93 -19.41 23.02
CA SER A 8 54.31 -18.18 22.50
C SER A 8 52.81 -18.33 22.47
N LEU A 9 52.12 -17.57 23.30
CA LEU A 9 50.67 -17.44 23.28
C LEU A 9 50.26 -16.45 22.21
N VAL A 10 49.65 -16.94 21.12
CA VAL A 10 49.03 -16.10 20.06
C VAL A 10 47.59 -15.82 20.49
N ALA A 11 47.33 -14.61 20.98
CA ALA A 11 45.98 -14.15 21.26
C ALA A 11 45.27 -13.76 19.95
N ALA A 12 44.37 -14.60 19.49
CA ALA A 12 43.51 -14.29 18.34
C ALA A 12 42.34 -13.44 18.81
N THR A 13 42.36 -12.16 18.50
CA THR A 13 41.26 -11.21 18.75
C THR A 13 40.18 -11.40 17.66
N LEU A 14 39.08 -12.05 18.01
CA LEU A 14 37.88 -12.12 17.18
C LEU A 14 37.16 -10.75 17.23
N LEU A 15 37.27 -9.98 16.17
CA LEU A 15 36.42 -8.81 15.92
C LEU A 15 35.05 -9.27 15.48
N VAL A 16 34.09 -9.30 16.39
CA VAL A 16 32.67 -9.51 16.09
C VAL A 16 32.13 -8.18 15.54
N SER A 17 32.02 -8.07 14.21
CA SER A 17 31.30 -6.97 13.55
C SER A 17 29.80 -7.11 13.87
N LEU A 18 29.30 -6.30 14.81
CA LEU A 18 27.85 -6.10 14.97
C LEU A 18 27.34 -5.32 13.75
N CYS A 19 26.80 -6.01 12.76
CA CYS A 19 25.93 -5.39 11.76
C CYS A 19 24.67 -4.89 12.46
N ALA A 20 24.61 -3.60 12.76
CA ALA A 20 23.40 -2.95 13.23
C ALA A 20 22.34 -3.05 12.13
N ILE A 21 21.35 -3.93 12.31
CA ILE A 21 20.15 -3.98 11.46
C ILE A 21 19.37 -2.70 11.76
N GLN A 22 19.59 -1.66 10.95
CA GLN A 22 18.75 -0.46 11.01
C GLN A 22 17.37 -0.85 10.50
N PRO A 23 16.29 -0.61 11.29
CA PRO A 23 14.94 -0.81 10.79
C PRO A 23 14.74 0.06 9.55
N ALA A 24 14.35 -0.57 8.46
CA ALA A 24 14.02 0.15 7.22
C ALA A 24 12.96 1.20 7.55
N ARG A 25 13.34 2.47 7.50
CA ARG A 25 12.41 3.58 7.70
C ARG A 25 11.42 3.54 6.55
N ALA A 26 10.13 3.37 6.88
CA ALA A 26 9.07 3.44 5.87
C ALA A 26 9.22 4.75 5.08
N ALA A 27 9.23 4.65 3.76
CA ALA A 27 9.35 5.82 2.89
C ALA A 27 8.16 6.75 3.10
N GLU A 28 8.40 8.07 3.10
CA GLU A 28 7.30 9.03 3.13
C GLU A 28 6.48 8.89 1.83
N PRO A 29 5.14 8.86 1.93
CA PRO A 29 4.29 8.82 0.75
C PRO A 29 4.56 10.04 -0.14
N PRO A 30 4.46 9.91 -1.49
CA PRO A 30 4.65 11.04 -2.38
C PRO A 30 3.59 12.11 -2.15
N SER A 31 3.94 13.38 -2.36
CA SER A 31 3.00 14.50 -2.28
C SER A 31 1.86 14.39 -3.30
N ASP A 32 2.16 13.84 -4.47
CA ASP A 32 1.15 13.48 -5.49
C ASP A 32 0.78 11.99 -5.34
N LEU A 33 -0.30 11.72 -4.62
CA LEU A 33 -0.76 10.35 -4.40
C LEU A 33 -1.22 9.64 -5.69
N CYS A 34 -1.61 10.38 -6.75
CA CYS A 34 -1.94 9.78 -8.03
C CYS A 34 -0.72 9.18 -8.75
N SER A 35 0.49 9.62 -8.40
CA SER A 35 1.72 9.03 -8.93
C SER A 35 1.96 7.59 -8.46
N LEU A 36 1.30 7.17 -7.38
CA LEU A 36 1.34 5.78 -6.90
C LEU A 36 0.72 4.79 -7.90
N LEU A 37 -0.16 5.28 -8.79
CA LEU A 37 -0.83 4.46 -9.79
C LEU A 37 -0.73 5.09 -11.18
N PRO A 38 0.39 4.90 -11.91
CA PRO A 38 0.58 5.45 -13.25
C PRO A 38 -0.46 4.93 -14.25
N VAL A 39 -0.96 5.82 -15.12
CA VAL A 39 -2.00 5.48 -16.12
C VAL A 39 -1.61 4.34 -17.05
N ALA A 40 -0.32 4.21 -17.37
CA ALA A 40 0.19 3.11 -18.19
C ALA A 40 -0.03 1.74 -17.53
N GLU A 41 0.10 1.65 -16.20
CA GLU A 41 -0.16 0.42 -15.47
C GLU A 41 -1.66 0.12 -15.38
N VAL A 42 -2.49 1.14 -15.15
CA VAL A 42 -3.95 1.01 -15.21
C VAL A 42 -4.36 0.45 -16.55
N SER A 43 -3.92 1.08 -17.65
CA SER A 43 -4.25 0.66 -19.02
C SER A 43 -3.79 -0.76 -19.33
N LYS A 44 -2.57 -1.11 -18.90
CA LYS A 44 -2.01 -2.46 -19.12
C LYS A 44 -2.79 -3.52 -18.34
N THR A 45 -3.11 -3.26 -17.07
CA THR A 45 -3.77 -4.25 -16.20
C THR A 45 -5.23 -4.46 -16.63
N LEU A 46 -5.93 -3.38 -16.95
CA LEU A 46 -7.35 -3.42 -17.31
C LEU A 46 -7.60 -3.67 -18.82
N GLY A 47 -6.54 -3.86 -19.61
CA GLY A 47 -6.62 -4.22 -21.02
C GLY A 47 -7.29 -3.17 -21.93
N ARG A 48 -7.34 -1.90 -21.51
CA ARG A 48 -7.93 -0.78 -22.27
C ARG A 48 -7.20 0.51 -22.02
N THR A 49 -7.23 1.45 -22.97
CA THR A 49 -6.57 2.75 -22.83
C THR A 49 -7.38 3.65 -21.91
N TYR A 50 -6.74 4.11 -20.84
CA TYR A 50 -7.25 5.11 -19.91
C TYR A 50 -6.55 6.46 -20.14
N ASP A 51 -7.28 7.54 -19.92
CA ASP A 51 -6.74 8.89 -19.89
C ASP A 51 -5.94 9.13 -18.60
N ALA A 52 -5.09 10.16 -18.61
CA ALA A 52 -4.43 10.64 -17.40
C ALA A 52 -5.47 10.95 -16.30
N PRO A 53 -5.18 10.66 -15.02
CA PRO A 53 -6.19 10.79 -13.98
C PRO A 53 -6.64 12.23 -13.79
N GLN A 54 -7.95 12.43 -13.71
CA GLN A 54 -8.54 13.67 -13.22
C GLN A 54 -8.41 13.69 -11.70
N LYS A 55 -7.66 14.68 -11.20
CA LYS A 55 -7.36 14.83 -9.78
C LYS A 55 -8.37 15.76 -9.10
N SER A 56 -8.81 15.37 -7.91
CA SER A 56 -9.63 16.21 -7.04
C SER A 56 -9.36 15.90 -5.57
N VAL A 57 -9.80 16.80 -4.70
CA VAL A 57 -9.73 16.55 -3.25
C VAL A 57 -10.81 15.55 -2.88
N ALA A 58 -10.40 14.45 -2.27
CA ALA A 58 -11.33 13.47 -1.74
C ALA A 58 -11.98 13.99 -0.44
N PRO A 59 -13.28 13.75 -0.25
CA PRO A 59 -13.97 14.17 0.97
C PRO A 59 -13.38 13.46 2.19
N ARG A 60 -13.39 14.15 3.32
CA ARG A 60 -13.01 13.55 4.60
C ARG A 60 -14.04 12.49 4.98
N PRO A 61 -13.62 11.27 5.33
CA PRO A 61 -14.57 10.27 5.79
C PRO A 61 -15.26 10.62 7.11
N PHE A 62 -14.57 11.42 7.96
CA PHE A 62 -15.10 11.98 9.21
C PHE A 62 -14.56 13.39 9.42
N ALA A 63 -15.23 14.21 10.22
CA ALA A 63 -14.93 15.63 10.40
C ALA A 63 -13.47 15.94 10.76
N ASN A 64 -12.85 15.09 11.58
CA ASN A 64 -11.49 15.29 12.10
C ASN A 64 -10.43 14.41 11.42
N THR A 65 -10.68 13.96 10.20
CA THR A 65 -9.73 13.12 9.45
C THR A 65 -9.02 13.92 8.36
N ALA A 66 -7.93 13.36 7.84
CA ALA A 66 -7.21 13.96 6.73
C ALA A 66 -8.09 14.06 5.47
N THR A 67 -7.87 15.08 4.69
CA THR A 67 -8.35 15.12 3.30
C THR A 67 -7.54 14.15 2.47
N GLY A 68 -8.18 13.51 1.50
CA GLY A 68 -7.52 12.61 0.57
C GLY A 68 -7.38 13.21 -0.83
N THR A 69 -6.89 12.40 -1.72
CA THR A 69 -6.82 12.68 -3.16
C THR A 69 -7.64 11.66 -3.92
N ASP A 70 -8.52 12.12 -4.80
CA ASP A 70 -9.21 11.32 -5.80
C ASP A 70 -8.45 11.39 -7.13
N CYS A 71 -8.20 10.23 -7.72
CA CYS A 71 -7.59 10.04 -9.03
C CYS A 71 -8.56 9.23 -9.88
N ASN A 72 -9.27 9.91 -10.78
CA ASN A 72 -10.30 9.30 -11.63
C ASN A 72 -9.70 9.01 -13.01
N TYR A 73 -9.53 7.75 -13.34
CA TYR A 73 -9.08 7.28 -14.65
C TYR A 73 -10.30 6.97 -15.51
N LEU A 74 -10.40 7.59 -16.68
CA LEU A 74 -11.52 7.43 -17.60
C LEU A 74 -11.09 6.70 -18.84
N ALA A 75 -11.94 5.77 -19.29
CA ALA A 75 -11.86 5.11 -20.58
C ALA A 75 -13.26 5.00 -21.18
N LYS A 76 -13.39 4.70 -22.48
CA LYS A 76 -14.70 4.49 -23.12
C LYS A 76 -15.46 3.37 -22.39
N GLY A 77 -16.56 3.73 -21.73
CA GLY A 77 -17.43 2.80 -21.01
C GLY A 77 -16.83 2.22 -19.72
N SER A 78 -15.76 2.82 -19.17
CA SER A 78 -15.16 2.35 -17.93
C SER A 78 -14.56 3.51 -17.13
N LYS A 79 -14.61 3.39 -15.81
CA LYS A 79 -14.00 4.33 -14.89
C LYS A 79 -13.36 3.58 -13.73
N LEU A 80 -12.09 3.87 -13.46
CA LEU A 80 -11.41 3.46 -12.24
C LEU A 80 -11.29 4.65 -11.30
N TRP A 81 -11.76 4.48 -10.06
CA TRP A 81 -11.49 5.40 -8.96
C TRP A 81 -10.32 4.86 -8.15
N PHE A 82 -9.31 5.67 -7.99
CA PHE A 82 -8.26 5.49 -7.01
C PHE A 82 -8.33 6.65 -6.03
N ARG A 83 -8.65 6.37 -4.76
CA ARG A 83 -8.70 7.37 -3.69
C ARG A 83 -7.70 7.00 -2.62
N ALA A 84 -6.87 7.96 -2.21
CA ALA A 84 -5.85 7.74 -1.21
C ALA A 84 -5.87 8.83 -0.12
N TYR A 85 -5.50 8.43 1.10
CA TYR A 85 -5.38 9.28 2.27
C TYR A 85 -4.06 9.02 2.97
N VAL A 86 -3.44 10.07 3.52
CA VAL A 86 -2.29 9.96 4.41
C VAL A 86 -2.75 10.38 5.80
N ASP A 87 -2.82 9.42 6.71
CA ASP A 87 -3.19 9.66 8.10
C ASP A 87 -1.99 10.15 8.91
N PRO A 88 -2.19 10.81 10.07
CA PRO A 88 -1.09 11.33 10.89
C PRO A 88 -0.09 10.26 11.33
N SER A 89 -0.57 9.06 11.65
CA SER A 89 0.25 7.93 12.07
C SER A 89 -0.29 6.59 11.57
N PRO A 90 0.52 5.51 11.60
CA PRO A 90 0.04 4.17 11.33
C PRO A 90 -1.06 3.70 12.30
N ALA A 91 -1.03 4.15 13.55
CA ALA A 91 -2.05 3.83 14.56
C ALA A 91 -3.40 4.49 14.21
N ASP A 92 -3.39 5.78 13.88
CA ASP A 92 -4.59 6.50 13.43
C ASP A 92 -5.17 5.85 12.16
N SER A 93 -4.30 5.48 11.23
CA SER A 93 -4.69 4.80 9.99
C SER A 93 -5.40 3.47 10.27
N LYS A 94 -4.87 2.67 11.20
CA LYS A 94 -5.45 1.38 11.61
C LYS A 94 -6.82 1.56 12.26
N ASP A 95 -6.93 2.47 13.21
CA ASP A 95 -8.20 2.74 13.90
C ASP A 95 -9.26 3.25 12.93
N LEU A 96 -8.88 4.15 12.03
CA LEU A 96 -9.78 4.71 11.04
C LEU A 96 -10.20 3.66 10.00
N PHE A 97 -9.29 2.79 9.57
CA PHE A 97 -9.58 1.69 8.65
C PHE A 97 -10.59 0.71 9.28
N ALA A 98 -10.38 0.32 10.54
CA ALA A 98 -11.30 -0.52 11.29
C ALA A 98 -12.68 0.13 11.54
N ARG A 99 -12.75 1.46 11.68
CA ARG A 99 -14.02 2.19 11.79
C ARG A 99 -14.75 2.25 10.46
N LEU A 100 -14.05 2.56 9.37
CA LEU A 100 -14.62 2.64 8.02
C LEU A 100 -15.17 1.28 7.58
N SER A 101 -14.47 0.20 7.88
CA SER A 101 -14.90 -1.14 7.50
C SER A 101 -16.32 -1.46 7.98
N LYS A 102 -16.73 -0.93 9.13
CA LYS A 102 -18.09 -1.13 9.67
C LYS A 102 -19.20 -0.46 8.86
N PHE A 103 -18.87 0.51 7.99
CA PHE A 103 -19.84 1.22 7.15
C PHE A 103 -20.04 0.56 5.78
N TYR A 104 -19.12 -0.31 5.36
CA TYR A 104 -19.12 -0.88 4.01
C TYR A 104 -19.75 -2.28 3.91
N GLY A 105 -20.59 -2.65 4.89
CA GLY A 105 -21.36 -3.90 4.87
C GLY A 105 -20.49 -5.15 5.00
N ARG A 106 -20.85 -6.21 4.26
CA ARG A 106 -20.08 -7.46 4.26
C ARG A 106 -18.72 -7.21 3.65
N GLN A 107 -17.68 -7.78 4.26
CA GLN A 107 -16.31 -7.69 3.79
C GLN A 107 -15.75 -9.06 3.49
N THR A 108 -15.00 -9.12 2.38
CA THR A 108 -14.19 -10.29 2.03
C THR A 108 -12.73 -9.94 2.26
N PRO A 109 -12.08 -10.46 3.30
CA PRO A 109 -10.67 -10.19 3.57
C PRO A 109 -9.77 -10.61 2.41
N VAL A 110 -8.71 -9.83 2.16
CA VAL A 110 -7.67 -10.11 1.18
C VAL A 110 -6.34 -10.29 1.90
N ALA A 111 -5.76 -11.49 1.81
CA ALA A 111 -4.46 -11.78 2.40
C ALA A 111 -3.32 -11.18 1.55
N ASP A 112 -2.17 -10.96 2.21
CA ASP A 112 -0.89 -10.57 1.59
C ASP A 112 -0.93 -9.27 0.77
N LEU A 113 -1.85 -8.35 1.13
CA LEU A 113 -1.98 -7.07 0.48
C LEU A 113 -1.98 -5.92 1.50
N GLY A 114 -0.90 -5.14 1.49
CA GLY A 114 -0.69 -4.11 2.51
C GLY A 114 -0.54 -4.69 3.91
N ASP A 115 -0.96 -3.94 4.91
CA ASP A 115 -1.07 -4.43 6.30
C ASP A 115 -2.45 -5.02 6.56
N GLU A 116 -3.48 -4.48 5.89
CA GLU A 116 -4.87 -4.95 5.95
C GLU A 116 -5.55 -4.61 4.61
N ALA A 117 -6.36 -5.55 4.10
CA ALA A 117 -7.17 -5.31 2.91
C ALA A 117 -8.48 -6.12 2.92
N TYR A 118 -9.51 -5.58 2.28
CA TYR A 118 -10.79 -6.26 2.06
C TYR A 118 -11.53 -5.73 0.83
N PHE A 119 -12.35 -6.56 0.23
CA PHE A 119 -13.41 -6.11 -0.68
C PHE A 119 -14.69 -5.82 0.08
N ASP A 120 -15.37 -4.74 -0.26
CA ASP A 120 -16.71 -4.45 0.21
C ASP A 120 -17.80 -5.08 -0.68
N GLU A 121 -19.06 -4.86 -0.34
CA GLU A 121 -20.22 -5.41 -1.10
C GLU A 121 -20.31 -4.88 -2.54
N SER A 122 -19.71 -3.72 -2.83
CA SER A 122 -19.67 -3.14 -4.18
C SER A 122 -18.47 -3.62 -5.00
N HIS A 123 -17.70 -4.59 -4.50
CA HIS A 123 -16.43 -5.06 -5.04
C HIS A 123 -15.34 -3.97 -5.12
N ALA A 124 -15.43 -2.92 -4.31
CA ALA A 124 -14.35 -1.98 -4.14
C ALA A 124 -13.29 -2.57 -3.19
N LEU A 125 -12.03 -2.44 -3.56
CA LEU A 125 -10.89 -2.92 -2.78
C LEU A 125 -10.36 -1.82 -1.88
N HIS A 126 -10.41 -2.05 -0.59
CA HIS A 126 -9.85 -1.18 0.45
C HIS A 126 -8.54 -1.75 0.97
N VAL A 127 -7.52 -0.91 1.08
CA VAL A 127 -6.17 -1.31 1.53
C VAL A 127 -5.61 -0.28 2.50
N ARG A 128 -4.93 -0.77 3.53
CA ARG A 128 -4.08 0.03 4.44
C ARG A 128 -2.62 -0.44 4.36
N LYS A 129 -1.70 0.51 4.26
CA LYS A 129 -0.25 0.26 4.36
C LYS A 129 0.40 1.39 5.15
N GLY A 130 0.95 1.07 6.33
CA GLY A 130 1.50 2.07 7.23
C GLY A 130 0.46 3.14 7.60
N LYS A 131 0.77 4.40 7.29
CA LYS A 131 -0.13 5.55 7.48
C LYS A 131 -0.98 5.89 6.25
N VAL A 132 -0.89 5.10 5.17
CA VAL A 132 -1.66 5.33 3.94
C VAL A 132 -2.84 4.36 3.88
N ARG A 133 -4.01 4.91 3.59
CA ARG A 133 -5.21 4.15 3.23
C ARG A 133 -5.60 4.51 1.82
N PHE A 134 -5.95 3.51 1.03
CA PHE A 134 -6.49 3.77 -0.30
C PHE A 134 -7.58 2.77 -0.65
N TYR A 135 -8.42 3.15 -1.62
CA TYR A 135 -9.32 2.20 -2.24
C TYR A 135 -9.34 2.32 -3.76
N LEU A 136 -9.66 1.23 -4.40
CA LEU A 136 -9.85 1.09 -5.83
C LEU A 136 -11.27 0.60 -6.10
N ASN A 137 -11.96 1.27 -7.03
CA ASN A 137 -13.27 0.84 -7.50
C ASN A 137 -13.32 0.97 -9.02
N LEU A 138 -13.79 -0.09 -9.69
CA LEU A 138 -13.91 -0.13 -11.14
C LEU A 138 -15.39 -0.22 -11.53
N ALA A 139 -15.84 0.62 -12.44
CA ALA A 139 -17.18 0.58 -12.99
C ALA A 139 -17.14 0.60 -14.53
N PRO A 140 -18.07 -0.11 -15.20
CA PRO A 140 -18.99 -1.09 -14.65
C PRO A 140 -18.28 -2.35 -14.15
N VAL A 141 -18.92 -3.10 -13.28
CA VAL A 141 -18.46 -4.42 -12.82
C VAL A 141 -19.04 -5.47 -13.78
N ASP A 142 -18.27 -5.88 -14.77
CA ASP A 142 -18.71 -6.88 -15.77
C ASP A 142 -18.73 -8.31 -15.19
N SER A 143 -17.75 -8.61 -14.30
CA SER A 143 -17.62 -9.88 -13.60
C SER A 143 -16.83 -9.66 -12.30
N ALA A 144 -17.47 -9.91 -11.17
CA ALA A 144 -16.84 -9.70 -9.86
C ALA A 144 -15.46 -10.40 -9.72
N PRO A 145 -15.28 -11.70 -10.04
CA PRO A 145 -13.98 -12.36 -9.90
C PRO A 145 -12.88 -11.77 -10.78
N ALA A 146 -13.19 -11.34 -12.01
CA ALA A 146 -12.21 -10.74 -12.92
C ALA A 146 -11.79 -9.35 -12.41
N VAL A 147 -12.77 -8.51 -12.03
CA VAL A 147 -12.53 -7.18 -11.44
C VAL A 147 -11.71 -7.27 -10.16
N GLU A 148 -12.04 -8.19 -9.27
CA GLU A 148 -11.29 -8.37 -8.01
C GLU A 148 -9.82 -8.74 -8.25
N LYS A 149 -9.54 -9.61 -9.24
CA LYS A 149 -8.17 -9.95 -9.62
C LYS A 149 -7.41 -8.72 -10.12
N GLU A 150 -8.00 -7.97 -11.05
CA GLU A 150 -7.39 -6.76 -11.63
C GLU A 150 -7.13 -5.69 -10.55
N LEU A 151 -8.09 -5.46 -9.65
CA LEU A 151 -7.92 -4.51 -8.54
C LEU A 151 -6.83 -4.96 -7.56
N LYS A 152 -6.71 -6.26 -7.26
CA LYS A 152 -5.60 -6.79 -6.44
C LYS A 152 -4.25 -6.57 -7.12
N ASP A 153 -4.14 -6.80 -8.42
CA ASP A 153 -2.90 -6.58 -9.18
C ASP A 153 -2.48 -5.10 -9.13
N LEU A 154 -3.43 -4.16 -9.31
CA LEU A 154 -3.16 -2.73 -9.20
C LEU A 154 -2.80 -2.31 -7.77
N ALA A 155 -3.54 -2.78 -6.78
CA ALA A 155 -3.32 -2.45 -5.38
C ALA A 155 -1.97 -2.95 -4.87
N SER A 156 -1.52 -4.13 -5.31
CA SER A 156 -0.19 -4.66 -4.97
C SER A 156 0.93 -3.75 -5.45
N ARG A 157 0.79 -3.15 -6.65
CA ARG A 157 1.76 -2.19 -7.17
C ARG A 157 1.77 -0.89 -6.37
N VAL A 158 0.59 -0.39 -5.98
CA VAL A 158 0.47 0.77 -5.10
C VAL A 158 1.13 0.49 -3.74
N ALA A 159 0.79 -0.64 -3.12
CA ALA A 159 1.35 -1.02 -1.82
C ALA A 159 2.87 -1.23 -1.84
N ALA A 160 3.44 -1.69 -2.95
CA ALA A 160 4.89 -1.84 -3.11
C ALA A 160 5.66 -0.51 -3.21
N ARG A 161 4.96 0.62 -3.44
CA ARG A 161 5.54 1.97 -3.51
C ARG A 161 5.40 2.76 -2.22
N LEU A 162 4.73 2.19 -1.23
CA LEU A 162 4.52 2.72 0.12
C LEU A 162 5.42 2.01 1.13
#